data_95fdb63f64e4270621d2bb132e4410b0
#
_entry.id   95fdb63f64e4270621d2bb132e4410b0
#
_cell.length_a   1.000
_cell.length_b   1.000
_cell.length_c   1.000
_cell.angle_alpha   90.00
_cell.angle_beta   90.00
_cell.angle_gamma   90.00
#
_symmetry.space_group_name_H-M   'P 1'
#
loop_
_entity.id
_entity.type
_entity.pdbx_description
1 polymer ?
#
loop_
_entity_poly.entity_id
_entity_poly.type
_entity_poly.pdbx_seq_one_letter_code
_entity_poly.pdbx_strand_id
1 'polypeptide(L)'
;MFKATKLSVCLTLSLLSMAPVHAAPGTMRDAIEKAILRNPEVLARLHNYQAADAERDVVRGGYFPRVDLQGYTGRERRETPTTGPDTYSRPGYQLQLRQLVFDGFATRNDVKRLGFARATRYFELLGTTDDTAFEAARAYLDVLRYRELAGLAQENWAIHKETVDQIERRVKAGVGRRVDLEQAFGRLALAQSNWLTESSNLHDVSQRFQRIVGEAPADALDKPPVFTDKLPTEKDVLRQAITDNPGFKAAVANIRASRANIDVQRANYSPTVEVRASTGMDKNLLGVTGETNTNALQVLMNWNLFKGGADEARIRQSHEQLYNATDLRDKACRDI
;
A
#
# COMPACT_ATOMS: atom_id res chain seq x y z
N MET A 1 51.80 -39.58 13.62
CA MET A 1 52.18 -38.83 14.82
C MET A 1 52.31 -37.37 14.47
N PHE A 2 51.39 -36.55 14.91
CA PHE A 2 51.51 -35.22 15.47
C PHE A 2 50.11 -34.62 15.55
N LYS A 3 49.60 -34.53 16.78
CA LYS A 3 48.38 -33.83 17.14
C LYS A 3 48.69 -32.34 17.20
N ALA A 4 47.93 -31.51 16.56
CA ALA A 4 47.88 -30.08 16.77
C ALA A 4 46.48 -29.67 17.24
N THR A 5 46.39 -29.43 18.54
CA THR A 5 45.22 -28.87 19.23
C THR A 5 45.10 -27.39 18.89
N LYS A 6 44.05 -26.98 18.21
CA LYS A 6 43.70 -25.56 18.03
C LYS A 6 42.71 -25.15 19.12
N LEU A 7 43.19 -24.35 20.03
CA LEU A 7 42.44 -23.63 21.06
C LEU A 7 41.69 -22.48 20.38
N SER A 8 40.38 -22.58 20.27
CA SER A 8 39.54 -21.52 19.70
C SER A 8 38.99 -20.69 20.84
N VAL A 9 39.61 -19.51 21.05
CA VAL A 9 39.12 -18.48 21.97
C VAL A 9 37.94 -17.77 21.29
N CYS A 10 36.71 -18.08 21.70
CA CYS A 10 35.51 -17.32 21.34
C CYS A 10 35.50 -16.03 22.16
N LEU A 11 35.94 -14.93 21.54
CA LEU A 11 35.71 -13.57 22.02
C LEU A 11 34.31 -13.14 21.63
N THR A 12 33.33 -13.30 22.53
CA THR A 12 31.96 -12.76 22.34
C THR A 12 31.99 -11.26 22.55
N LEU A 13 32.08 -10.53 21.45
CA LEU A 13 31.90 -9.08 21.42
C LEU A 13 30.36 -8.81 21.49
N SER A 14 29.88 -8.56 22.72
CA SER A 14 28.50 -8.08 22.93
C SER A 14 28.41 -6.64 22.41
N LEU A 15 28.03 -6.48 21.16
CA LEU A 15 27.51 -5.22 20.60
C LEU A 15 26.21 -4.89 21.34
N LEU A 16 26.29 -4.03 22.37
CA LEU A 16 25.13 -3.28 22.84
C LEU A 16 24.64 -2.46 21.65
N SER A 17 23.59 -2.91 20.98
CA SER A 17 22.82 -2.11 20.06
C SER A 17 22.11 -1.02 20.87
N MET A 18 22.73 0.15 20.98
CA MET A 18 22.04 1.37 21.39
C MET A 18 20.98 1.63 20.31
N ALA A 19 19.74 1.18 20.57
CA ALA A 19 18.60 1.64 19.80
C ALA A 19 18.59 3.18 19.92
N PRO A 20 18.52 3.94 18.82
CA PRO A 20 18.40 5.38 18.89
C PRO A 20 17.14 5.71 19.71
N VAL A 21 17.32 6.37 20.84
CA VAL A 21 16.21 6.97 21.60
C VAL A 21 15.64 8.04 20.69
N HIS A 22 14.57 7.69 19.97
CA HIS A 22 13.85 8.67 19.18
C HIS A 22 13.13 9.59 20.17
N ALA A 23 13.57 10.83 20.23
CA ALA A 23 12.86 11.85 20.99
C ALA A 23 11.41 11.93 20.45
N ALA A 24 10.44 12.01 21.37
CA ALA A 24 9.04 12.23 20.99
C ALA A 24 8.92 13.52 20.17
N PRO A 25 8.00 13.60 19.17
CA PRO A 25 7.91 14.75 18.28
C PRO A 25 7.50 16.01 19.06
N GLY A 26 8.41 16.96 19.16
CA GLY A 26 8.19 18.26 19.78
C GLY A 26 7.54 19.26 18.84
N THR A 27 7.78 19.15 17.54
CA THR A 27 7.19 20.04 16.51
C THR A 27 6.12 19.36 15.71
N MET A 28 5.20 20.16 15.17
CA MET A 28 4.14 19.65 14.25
C MET A 28 4.76 19.00 13.00
N ARG A 29 5.86 19.57 12.49
CA ARG A 29 6.58 19.02 11.35
C ARG A 29 7.12 17.62 11.63
N ASP A 30 7.76 17.42 12.76
CA ASP A 30 8.30 16.12 13.16
C ASP A 30 7.20 15.07 13.32
N ALA A 31 6.04 15.47 13.86
CA ALA A 31 4.87 14.60 13.99
C ALA A 31 4.35 14.15 12.62
N ILE A 32 4.23 15.08 11.66
CA ILE A 32 3.80 14.80 10.29
C ILE A 32 4.80 13.87 9.59
N GLU A 33 6.10 14.18 9.67
CA GLU A 33 7.15 13.38 9.04
C GLU A 33 7.17 11.94 9.58
N LYS A 34 7.09 11.78 10.91
CA LYS A 34 7.00 10.45 11.53
C LYS A 34 5.75 9.69 11.11
N ALA A 35 4.60 10.37 11.07
CA ALA A 35 3.36 9.76 10.60
C ALA A 35 3.50 9.25 9.17
N ILE A 36 4.00 10.07 8.22
CA ILE A 36 4.18 9.65 6.83
C ILE A 36 5.13 8.46 6.71
N LEU A 37 6.27 8.49 7.42
CA LEU A 37 7.30 7.47 7.28
C LEU A 37 6.97 6.14 7.97
N ARG A 38 6.08 6.13 8.97
CA ARG A 38 5.83 4.95 9.81
C ARG A 38 4.39 4.47 9.79
N ASN A 39 3.46 5.23 9.24
CA ASN A 39 2.06 4.82 9.20
C ASN A 39 1.89 3.57 8.33
N PRO A 40 1.32 2.48 8.86
CA PRO A 40 1.14 1.23 8.12
C PRO A 40 0.30 1.38 6.85
N GLU A 41 -0.64 2.34 6.80
CA GLU A 41 -1.46 2.58 5.62
C GLU A 41 -0.64 3.19 4.48
N VAL A 42 0.23 4.18 4.77
CA VAL A 42 1.15 4.77 3.79
C VAL A 42 2.13 3.71 3.28
N LEU A 43 2.70 2.89 4.19
CA LEU A 43 3.60 1.81 3.82
C LEU A 43 2.90 0.75 2.95
N ALA A 44 1.65 0.40 3.26
CA ALA A 44 0.86 -0.50 2.43
C ALA A 44 0.63 0.05 1.00
N ARG A 45 0.33 1.35 0.87
CA ARG A 45 0.22 2.00 -0.45
C ARG A 45 1.55 2.04 -1.20
N LEU A 46 2.66 2.29 -0.49
CA LEU A 46 4.00 2.21 -1.08
C LEU A 46 4.30 0.82 -1.65
N HIS A 47 4.00 -0.24 -0.89
CA HIS A 47 4.19 -1.61 -1.37
C HIS A 47 3.25 -1.96 -2.54
N ASN A 48 2.02 -1.45 -2.56
CA ASN A 48 1.12 -1.61 -3.70
C ASN A 48 1.65 -0.92 -4.96
N TYR A 49 2.27 0.26 -4.83
CA TYR A 49 2.94 0.93 -5.93
C TYR A 49 4.14 0.13 -6.45
N GLN A 50 4.98 -0.39 -5.55
CA GLN A 50 6.14 -1.22 -5.92
C GLN A 50 5.71 -2.54 -6.56
N ALA A 51 4.64 -3.16 -6.07
CA ALA A 51 4.06 -4.37 -6.67
C ALA A 51 3.55 -4.12 -8.09
N ALA A 52 2.90 -2.98 -8.34
CA ALA A 52 2.44 -2.61 -9.68
C ALA A 52 3.61 -2.32 -10.65
N ASP A 53 4.74 -1.82 -10.14
CA ASP A 53 5.95 -1.64 -10.94
C ASP A 53 6.57 -3.00 -11.33
N ALA A 54 6.66 -3.93 -10.36
CA ALA A 54 7.11 -5.29 -10.61
C ALA A 54 6.17 -6.06 -11.56
N GLU A 55 4.85 -5.89 -11.44
CA GLU A 55 3.86 -6.50 -12.35
C GLU A 55 4.08 -6.06 -13.80
N ARG A 56 4.37 -4.77 -14.01
CA ARG A 56 4.73 -4.27 -15.35
C ARG A 56 6.00 -4.95 -15.88
N ASP A 57 7.00 -5.16 -15.03
CA ASP A 57 8.24 -5.80 -15.44
C ASP A 57 8.07 -7.30 -15.72
N VAL A 58 7.15 -7.98 -15.02
CA VAL A 58 6.74 -9.36 -15.36
C VAL A 58 6.22 -9.44 -16.80
N VAL A 59 5.32 -8.53 -17.18
CA VAL A 59 4.78 -8.51 -18.56
C VAL A 59 5.84 -8.11 -19.59
N ARG A 60 6.75 -7.18 -19.24
CA ARG A 60 7.93 -6.87 -20.09
C ARG A 60 8.81 -8.08 -20.32
N GLY A 61 8.85 -9.03 -19.39
CA GLY A 61 9.51 -10.33 -19.58
C GLY A 61 9.04 -11.07 -20.83
N GLY A 62 7.81 -10.83 -21.30
CA GLY A 62 7.27 -11.39 -22.56
C GLY A 62 8.00 -10.96 -23.82
N TYR A 63 8.81 -9.88 -23.79
CA TYR A 63 9.68 -9.50 -24.88
C TYR A 63 10.96 -10.34 -25.00
N PHE A 64 11.31 -11.09 -23.96
CA PHE A 64 12.52 -11.88 -23.90
C PHE A 64 12.25 -13.36 -24.13
N PRO A 65 13.26 -14.13 -24.57
CA PRO A 65 13.13 -15.54 -24.75
C PRO A 65 12.91 -16.25 -23.40
N ARG A 66 12.04 -17.26 -23.41
CA ARG A 66 11.83 -18.17 -22.29
C ARG A 66 12.59 -19.46 -22.55
N VAL A 67 13.34 -19.92 -21.56
CA VAL A 67 14.09 -21.18 -21.61
C VAL A 67 13.53 -22.12 -20.55
N ASP A 68 13.05 -23.27 -21.01
CA ASP A 68 12.48 -24.32 -20.17
C ASP A 68 13.31 -25.60 -20.31
N LEU A 69 13.67 -26.23 -19.19
CA LEU A 69 14.25 -27.58 -19.14
C LEU A 69 13.22 -28.53 -18.55
N GLN A 70 12.90 -29.58 -19.28
CA GLN A 70 12.02 -30.66 -18.85
C GLN A 70 12.79 -31.95 -18.77
N GLY A 71 12.68 -32.66 -17.65
CA GLY A 71 13.17 -34.05 -17.49
C GLY A 71 12.00 -34.94 -17.13
N TYR A 72 11.97 -36.12 -17.69
CA TYR A 72 10.91 -37.09 -17.43
C TYR A 72 11.45 -38.52 -17.42
N THR A 73 10.77 -39.36 -16.67
CA THR A 73 11.00 -40.82 -16.68
C THR A 73 9.68 -41.53 -16.41
N GLY A 74 9.47 -42.63 -17.05
CA GLY A 74 8.23 -43.40 -16.91
C GLY A 74 8.31 -44.73 -17.62
N ARG A 75 7.26 -45.55 -17.47
CA ARG A 75 7.03 -46.73 -18.28
C ARG A 75 5.87 -46.47 -19.23
N GLU A 76 6.11 -46.70 -20.52
CA GLU A 76 5.10 -46.66 -21.56
C GLU A 76 4.76 -48.09 -21.99
N ARG A 77 3.47 -48.39 -22.18
CA ARG A 77 2.99 -49.55 -22.89
C ARG A 77 2.45 -49.09 -24.24
N ARG A 78 3.03 -49.62 -25.30
CA ARG A 78 2.64 -49.32 -26.66
C ARG A 78 2.22 -50.58 -27.37
N GLU A 79 1.15 -50.52 -28.10
CA GLU A 79 0.68 -51.60 -28.97
C GLU A 79 0.47 -51.02 -30.38
N THR A 80 1.07 -51.62 -31.37
CA THR A 80 0.88 -51.29 -32.77
C THR A 80 0.43 -52.49 -33.56
N PRO A 81 -0.26 -52.33 -34.71
CA PRO A 81 -0.67 -53.46 -35.53
C PRO A 81 0.45 -54.39 -35.98
N THR A 82 1.69 -53.90 -35.96
CA THR A 82 2.89 -54.59 -36.45
C THR A 82 3.78 -55.19 -35.35
N THR A 83 3.76 -54.66 -34.12
CA THR A 83 4.71 -55.06 -33.06
C THR A 83 4.07 -55.65 -31.83
N GLY A 84 2.73 -55.73 -31.73
CA GLY A 84 2.06 -56.18 -30.51
C GLY A 84 2.33 -55.26 -29.29
N PRO A 85 1.87 -55.69 -28.07
CA PRO A 85 2.07 -54.88 -26.86
C PRO A 85 3.52 -55.01 -26.38
N ASP A 86 4.19 -53.86 -26.27
CA ASP A 86 5.53 -53.71 -25.66
C ASP A 86 5.49 -52.74 -24.50
N THR A 87 6.29 -53.01 -23.44
CA THR A 87 6.38 -52.14 -22.26
C THR A 87 7.83 -51.81 -22.02
N TYR A 88 8.15 -50.53 -22.11
CA TYR A 88 9.52 -50.01 -21.99
C TYR A 88 9.61 -48.83 -21.04
N SER A 89 10.81 -48.59 -20.52
CA SER A 89 11.13 -47.39 -19.74
C SER A 89 11.58 -46.26 -20.68
N ARG A 90 11.01 -45.08 -20.51
CA ARG A 90 11.33 -43.91 -21.32
C ARG A 90 11.82 -42.72 -20.46
N PRO A 91 13.09 -42.70 -20.06
CA PRO A 91 13.70 -41.49 -19.53
C PRO A 91 14.10 -40.55 -20.66
N GLY A 92 14.02 -39.26 -20.40
CA GLY A 92 14.44 -38.23 -21.35
C GLY A 92 14.55 -36.87 -20.73
N TYR A 93 15.14 -35.95 -21.47
CA TYR A 93 15.13 -34.54 -21.16
C TYR A 93 15.00 -33.69 -22.44
N GLN A 94 14.45 -32.48 -22.30
CA GLN A 94 14.30 -31.53 -23.37
C GLN A 94 14.60 -30.11 -22.85
N LEU A 95 15.52 -29.43 -23.50
CA LEU A 95 15.74 -28.00 -23.35
C LEU A 95 15.01 -27.27 -24.49
N GLN A 96 14.18 -26.30 -24.15
CA GLN A 96 13.37 -25.56 -25.11
C GLN A 96 13.53 -24.06 -24.89
N LEU A 97 13.84 -23.32 -25.95
CA LEU A 97 13.80 -21.88 -26.01
C LEU A 97 12.57 -21.45 -26.83
N ARG A 98 11.77 -20.54 -26.29
CA ARG A 98 10.62 -19.92 -26.99
C ARG A 98 10.79 -18.43 -27.00
N GLN A 99 10.66 -17.82 -28.17
CA GLN A 99 10.67 -16.38 -28.36
C GLN A 99 9.38 -15.95 -29.04
N LEU A 100 8.58 -15.15 -28.36
CA LEU A 100 7.44 -14.49 -28.96
C LEU A 100 7.93 -13.40 -29.92
N VAL A 101 7.48 -13.44 -31.17
CA VAL A 101 7.84 -12.48 -32.22
C VAL A 101 6.69 -11.51 -32.48
N PHE A 102 5.47 -12.03 -32.48
CA PHE A 102 4.27 -11.24 -32.71
C PHE A 102 3.07 -11.81 -31.94
N ASP A 103 2.28 -10.96 -31.34
CA ASP A 103 1.08 -11.29 -30.56
C ASP A 103 -0.08 -10.31 -30.79
N GLY A 104 -0.11 -9.65 -31.93
CA GLY A 104 -1.11 -8.61 -32.19
C GLY A 104 -0.90 -7.36 -31.33
N PHE A 105 0.31 -7.13 -30.86
CA PHE A 105 0.69 -6.06 -29.91
C PHE A 105 0.10 -6.22 -28.50
N ALA A 106 -0.37 -7.43 -28.11
CA ALA A 106 -0.92 -7.70 -26.79
C ALA A 106 0.08 -7.32 -25.68
N THR A 107 1.31 -7.85 -25.72
CA THR A 107 2.37 -7.55 -24.74
C THR A 107 2.67 -6.05 -24.67
N ARG A 108 2.78 -5.37 -25.82
CA ARG A 108 3.03 -3.93 -25.88
C ARG A 108 1.91 -3.11 -25.21
N ASN A 109 0.67 -3.44 -25.53
CA ASN A 109 -0.49 -2.74 -24.97
C ASN A 109 -0.67 -3.05 -23.48
N ASP A 110 -0.32 -4.27 -23.06
CA ASP A 110 -0.40 -4.68 -21.66
C ASP A 110 0.68 -3.98 -20.79
N VAL A 111 1.91 -3.86 -21.28
CA VAL A 111 2.96 -3.02 -20.65
C VAL A 111 2.50 -1.56 -20.51
N LYS A 112 1.82 -1.02 -21.55
CA LYS A 112 1.24 0.33 -21.52
C LYS A 112 0.11 0.45 -20.49
N ARG A 113 -0.79 -0.53 -20.44
CA ARG A 113 -1.88 -0.63 -19.46
C ARG A 113 -1.34 -0.63 -18.04
N LEU A 114 -0.36 -1.49 -17.77
CA LEU A 114 0.28 -1.61 -16.45
C LEU A 114 1.09 -0.36 -16.08
N GLY A 115 1.68 0.33 -17.06
CA GLY A 115 2.30 1.63 -16.83
C GLY A 115 1.32 2.67 -16.30
N PHE A 116 0.09 2.71 -16.81
CA PHE A 116 -0.98 3.58 -16.30
C PHE A 116 -1.54 3.08 -14.98
N ALA A 117 -1.69 1.76 -14.77
CA ALA A 117 -2.10 1.18 -13.49
C ALA A 117 -1.10 1.53 -12.38
N ARG A 118 0.22 1.44 -12.66
CA ARG A 118 1.26 1.90 -11.75
C ARG A 118 1.12 3.39 -11.42
N ALA A 119 0.83 4.25 -12.42
CA ALA A 119 0.58 5.67 -12.17
C ALA A 119 -0.64 5.90 -11.28
N THR A 120 -1.70 5.09 -11.42
CA THR A 120 -2.86 5.11 -10.50
C THR A 120 -2.41 4.83 -9.08
N ARG A 121 -1.63 3.76 -8.83
CA ARG A 121 -1.12 3.43 -7.48
C ARG A 121 -0.20 4.50 -6.90
N TYR A 122 0.60 5.15 -7.75
CA TYR A 122 1.41 6.28 -7.32
C TYR A 122 0.57 7.46 -6.80
N PHE A 123 -0.48 7.83 -7.52
CA PHE A 123 -1.36 8.92 -7.08
C PHE A 123 -2.22 8.53 -5.87
N GLU A 124 -2.62 7.26 -5.74
CA GLU A 124 -3.27 6.75 -4.52
C GLU A 124 -2.32 6.83 -3.30
N LEU A 125 -1.03 6.53 -3.48
CA LEU A 125 -0.01 6.71 -2.44
C LEU A 125 0.10 8.18 -2.03
N LEU A 126 0.17 9.10 -3.00
CA LEU A 126 0.23 10.54 -2.70
C LEU A 126 -1.01 11.01 -1.91
N GLY A 127 -2.22 10.60 -2.33
CA GLY A 127 -3.46 10.94 -1.62
C GLY A 127 -3.44 10.45 -0.18
N THR A 128 -3.08 9.18 0.04
CA THR A 128 -2.98 8.62 1.41
C THR A 128 -1.91 9.34 2.24
N THR A 129 -0.80 9.77 1.61
CA THR A 129 0.25 10.55 2.28
C THR A 129 -0.28 11.92 2.72
N ASP A 130 -1.01 12.62 1.85
CA ASP A 130 -1.61 13.93 2.16
C ASP A 130 -2.66 13.80 3.28
N ASP A 131 -3.54 12.80 3.21
CA ASP A 131 -4.55 12.53 4.24
C ASP A 131 -3.88 12.23 5.59
N THR A 132 -2.84 11.39 5.60
CA THR A 132 -2.08 11.06 6.82
C THR A 132 -1.39 12.29 7.40
N ALA A 133 -0.80 13.14 6.54
CA ALA A 133 -0.17 14.40 6.96
C ALA A 133 -1.19 15.34 7.62
N PHE A 134 -2.36 15.49 7.01
CA PHE A 134 -3.45 16.30 7.53
C PHE A 134 -3.98 15.79 8.88
N GLU A 135 -4.21 14.47 8.97
CA GLU A 135 -4.66 13.84 10.22
C GLU A 135 -3.61 13.97 11.35
N ALA A 136 -2.31 13.87 11.03
CA ALA A 136 -1.24 14.07 12.00
C ALA A 136 -1.18 15.53 12.49
N ALA A 137 -1.30 16.48 11.57
CA ALA A 137 -1.35 17.91 11.91
C ALA A 137 -2.56 18.23 12.82
N ARG A 138 -3.73 17.71 12.46
CA ARG A 138 -4.95 17.86 13.27
C ARG A 138 -4.80 17.24 14.66
N ALA A 139 -4.27 16.02 14.75
CA ALA A 139 -4.04 15.35 16.04
C ALA A 139 -3.07 16.15 16.92
N TYR A 140 -2.01 16.73 16.33
CA TYR A 140 -1.06 17.58 17.03
C TYR A 140 -1.74 18.82 17.62
N LEU A 141 -2.55 19.52 16.82
CA LEU A 141 -3.30 20.70 17.26
C LEU A 141 -4.34 20.38 18.33
N ASP A 142 -5.00 19.23 18.22
CA ASP A 142 -5.96 18.76 19.20
C ASP A 142 -5.28 18.52 20.57
N VAL A 143 -4.09 17.87 20.60
CA VAL A 143 -3.33 17.69 21.84
C VAL A 143 -2.95 19.03 22.48
N LEU A 144 -2.45 20.00 21.68
CA LEU A 144 -2.14 21.34 22.17
C LEU A 144 -3.37 22.00 22.81
N ARG A 145 -4.48 22.00 22.08
CA ARG A 145 -5.74 22.61 22.53
C ARG A 145 -6.24 21.98 23.83
N TYR A 146 -6.29 20.66 23.91
CA TYR A 146 -6.83 20.00 25.09
C TYR A 146 -5.89 20.04 26.30
N ARG A 147 -4.57 20.18 26.10
CA ARG A 147 -3.65 20.49 27.21
C ARG A 147 -3.94 21.86 27.83
N GLU A 148 -4.19 22.86 26.99
CA GLU A 148 -4.54 24.20 27.47
C GLU A 148 -5.90 24.20 28.16
N LEU A 149 -6.92 23.54 27.60
CA LEU A 149 -8.25 23.43 28.20
C LEU A 149 -8.24 22.68 29.55
N ALA A 150 -7.53 21.58 29.63
CA ALA A 150 -7.39 20.81 30.89
C ALA A 150 -6.66 21.63 31.97
N GLY A 151 -5.63 22.40 31.58
CA GLY A 151 -4.93 23.32 32.48
C GLY A 151 -5.84 24.43 33.01
N LEU A 152 -6.59 25.10 32.10
CA LEU A 152 -7.56 26.13 32.48
C LEU A 152 -8.68 25.59 33.37
N ALA A 153 -9.19 24.38 33.08
CA ALA A 153 -10.22 23.74 33.89
C ALA A 153 -9.69 23.36 35.28
N GLN A 154 -8.45 22.92 35.41
CA GLN A 154 -7.78 22.64 36.68
C GLN A 154 -7.59 23.91 37.50
N GLU A 155 -7.15 24.99 36.86
CA GLU A 155 -7.01 26.31 37.52
C GLU A 155 -8.35 26.84 38.02
N ASN A 156 -9.39 26.77 37.18
CA ASN A 156 -10.75 27.14 37.56
C ASN A 156 -11.28 26.32 38.75
N TRP A 157 -11.04 25.01 38.78
CA TRP A 157 -11.39 24.16 39.94
C TRP A 157 -10.64 24.61 41.19
N ALA A 158 -9.33 24.92 41.10
CA ALA A 158 -8.53 25.37 42.25
C ALA A 158 -9.07 26.68 42.81
N ILE A 159 -9.46 27.66 41.97
CA ILE A 159 -10.06 28.94 42.38
C ILE A 159 -11.40 28.72 43.08
N HIS A 160 -12.27 27.85 42.58
CA HIS A 160 -13.53 27.53 43.21
C HIS A 160 -13.35 26.83 44.56
N LYS A 161 -12.34 25.94 44.68
CA LYS A 161 -11.99 25.30 45.95
C LYS A 161 -11.55 26.31 47.00
N GLU A 162 -10.66 27.23 46.63
CA GLU A 162 -10.26 28.31 47.55
C GLU A 162 -11.45 29.21 47.98
N THR A 163 -12.35 29.50 47.02
CA THR A 163 -13.56 30.28 47.31
C THR A 163 -14.47 29.57 48.31
N VAL A 164 -14.68 28.26 48.17
CA VAL A 164 -15.44 27.45 49.14
C VAL A 164 -14.80 27.52 50.54
N ASP A 165 -13.47 27.33 50.60
CA ASP A 165 -12.73 27.38 51.87
C ASP A 165 -12.86 28.76 52.58
N GLN A 166 -12.87 29.84 51.80
CA GLN A 166 -13.10 31.20 52.34
C GLN A 166 -14.51 31.39 52.86
N ILE A 167 -15.55 30.98 52.09
CA ILE A 167 -16.96 31.11 52.49
C ILE A 167 -17.23 30.23 53.70
N GLU A 168 -16.70 29.01 53.76
CA GLU A 168 -16.84 28.11 54.89
C GLU A 168 -16.32 28.72 56.20
N ARG A 169 -15.10 29.32 56.15
CA ARG A 169 -14.53 30.04 57.30
C ARG A 169 -15.43 31.18 57.78
N ARG A 170 -16.04 31.96 56.87
CA ARG A 170 -16.95 33.06 57.19
C ARG A 170 -18.25 32.55 57.83
N VAL A 171 -18.81 31.44 57.32
CA VAL A 171 -20.00 30.82 57.88
C VAL A 171 -19.74 30.27 59.28
N LYS A 172 -18.58 29.59 59.46
CA LYS A 172 -18.16 29.11 60.79
C LYS A 172 -17.96 30.23 61.81
N ALA A 173 -17.50 31.41 61.36
CA ALA A 173 -17.36 32.60 62.19
C ALA A 173 -18.67 33.37 62.43
N GLY A 174 -19.81 32.88 61.92
CA GLY A 174 -21.12 33.50 62.07
C GLY A 174 -21.40 34.74 61.25
N VAL A 175 -20.48 35.12 60.31
CA VAL A 175 -20.59 36.31 59.45
C VAL A 175 -20.98 35.99 58.01
N GLY A 176 -21.19 34.71 57.68
CA GLY A 176 -21.61 34.21 56.33
C GLY A 176 -22.94 33.50 56.39
N ARG A 177 -23.67 33.48 55.22
CA ARG A 177 -24.94 32.75 55.10
C ARG A 177 -24.69 31.32 54.62
N ARG A 178 -25.40 30.35 55.20
CA ARG A 178 -25.27 28.94 54.82
C ARG A 178 -25.65 28.68 53.36
N VAL A 179 -26.64 29.42 52.83
CA VAL A 179 -27.06 29.31 51.42
C VAL A 179 -25.91 29.64 50.45
N ASP A 180 -25.07 30.63 50.80
CA ASP A 180 -23.91 31.00 49.95
C ASP A 180 -22.87 29.87 49.90
N LEU A 181 -22.72 29.13 51.04
CA LEU A 181 -21.83 27.96 51.11
C LEU A 181 -22.35 26.80 50.23
N GLU A 182 -23.65 26.50 50.32
CA GLU A 182 -24.26 25.44 49.49
C GLU A 182 -24.15 25.77 47.99
N GLN A 183 -24.35 27.03 47.61
CA GLN A 183 -24.17 27.49 46.26
C GLN A 183 -22.69 27.37 45.79
N ALA A 184 -21.75 27.69 46.68
CA ALA A 184 -20.31 27.55 46.37
C ALA A 184 -19.89 26.08 46.17
N PHE A 185 -20.46 25.14 47.00
CA PHE A 185 -20.25 23.71 46.78
C PHE A 185 -20.80 23.23 45.42
N GLY A 186 -21.99 23.69 45.01
CA GLY A 186 -22.55 23.38 43.69
C GLY A 186 -21.64 23.83 42.54
N ARG A 187 -21.06 25.04 42.66
CA ARG A 187 -20.11 25.58 41.66
C ARG A 187 -18.78 24.80 41.65
N LEU A 188 -18.28 24.41 42.84
CA LEU A 188 -17.08 23.59 42.94
C LEU A 188 -17.27 22.23 42.28
N ALA A 189 -18.42 21.58 42.54
CA ALA A 189 -18.76 20.28 41.93
C ALA A 189 -18.83 20.37 40.38
N LEU A 190 -19.42 21.47 39.87
CA LEU A 190 -19.44 21.73 38.43
C LEU A 190 -18.03 21.94 37.84
N ALA A 191 -17.18 22.74 38.52
CA ALA A 191 -15.81 22.96 38.10
C ALA A 191 -14.99 21.67 38.12
N GLN A 192 -15.20 20.81 39.10
CA GLN A 192 -14.58 19.48 39.19
C GLN A 192 -15.04 18.57 38.06
N SER A 193 -16.32 18.55 37.72
CA SER A 193 -16.87 17.79 36.62
C SER A 193 -16.25 18.25 35.28
N ASN A 194 -16.13 19.55 35.07
CA ASN A 194 -15.49 20.12 33.87
C ASN A 194 -14.01 19.72 33.76
N TRP A 195 -13.26 19.79 34.86
CA TRP A 195 -11.84 19.37 34.85
C TRP A 195 -11.67 17.89 34.54
N LEU A 196 -12.51 17.01 35.11
CA LEU A 196 -12.49 15.57 34.79
C LEU A 196 -12.82 15.32 33.30
N THR A 197 -13.80 16.04 32.75
CA THR A 197 -14.17 15.94 31.33
C THR A 197 -13.02 16.36 30.45
N GLU A 198 -12.39 17.51 30.70
CA GLU A 198 -11.26 17.98 29.85
C GLU A 198 -10.01 17.09 30.01
N SER A 199 -9.80 16.49 31.20
CA SER A 199 -8.74 15.52 31.40
C SER A 199 -8.97 14.22 30.62
N SER A 200 -10.22 13.76 30.54
CA SER A 200 -10.60 12.61 29.71
C SER A 200 -10.43 12.92 28.22
N ASN A 201 -10.89 14.09 27.77
CA ASN A 201 -10.71 14.54 26.39
C ASN A 201 -9.21 14.60 26.00
N LEU A 202 -8.36 15.11 26.90
CA LEU A 202 -6.91 15.14 26.66
C LEU A 202 -6.33 13.73 26.52
N HIS A 203 -6.80 12.79 27.35
CA HIS A 203 -6.40 11.39 27.22
C HIS A 203 -6.77 10.83 25.84
N ASP A 204 -8.00 11.02 25.40
CA ASP A 204 -8.52 10.50 24.13
C ASP A 204 -7.77 11.06 22.92
N VAL A 205 -7.53 12.37 22.89
CA VAL A 205 -6.76 12.98 21.78
C VAL A 205 -5.29 12.57 21.81
N SER A 206 -4.69 12.33 22.98
CA SER A 206 -3.33 11.82 23.10
C SER A 206 -3.21 10.39 22.58
N GLN A 207 -4.18 9.53 22.82
CA GLN A 207 -4.25 8.17 22.25
C GLN A 207 -4.46 8.21 20.73
N ARG A 208 -5.31 9.14 20.24
CA ARG A 208 -5.49 9.36 18.81
C ARG A 208 -4.19 9.81 18.13
N PHE A 209 -3.46 10.75 18.74
CA PHE A 209 -2.15 11.19 18.26
C PHE A 209 -1.18 10.01 18.18
N GLN A 210 -1.06 9.21 19.25
CA GLN A 210 -0.19 8.05 19.29
C GLN A 210 -0.53 7.02 18.19
N ARG A 211 -1.81 6.80 17.92
CA ARG A 211 -2.25 5.90 16.85
C ARG A 211 -1.84 6.39 15.46
N ILE A 212 -1.89 7.71 15.20
CA ILE A 212 -1.59 8.29 13.89
C ILE A 212 -0.07 8.44 13.69
N VAL A 213 0.63 8.95 14.69
CA VAL A 213 2.07 9.27 14.63
C VAL A 213 2.95 8.06 14.97
N GLY A 214 2.39 7.09 15.72
CA GLY A 214 3.11 5.90 16.19
C GLY A 214 3.84 6.06 17.52
N GLU A 215 3.86 7.27 18.10
CA GLU A 215 4.52 7.60 19.36
C GLU A 215 3.62 8.53 20.20
N ALA A 216 3.76 8.47 21.53
CA ALA A 216 3.06 9.40 22.40
C ALA A 216 3.53 10.85 22.15
N PRO A 217 2.63 11.85 22.34
CA PRO A 217 3.04 13.25 22.20
C PRO A 217 4.07 13.63 23.28
N ALA A 218 5.09 14.43 22.90
CA ALA A 218 6.08 14.94 23.87
C ALA A 218 5.42 15.76 24.97
N ASP A 219 6.05 15.85 26.16
CA ASP A 219 5.53 16.65 27.27
C ASP A 219 5.40 18.13 26.89
N ALA A 220 6.36 18.66 26.17
CA ALA A 220 6.30 20.01 25.59
C ALA A 220 6.10 19.90 24.07
N LEU A 221 5.06 20.59 23.56
CA LEU A 221 4.78 20.73 22.14
C LEU A 221 4.94 22.19 21.74
N ASP A 222 5.61 22.44 20.62
CA ASP A 222 5.80 23.77 20.08
C ASP A 222 4.50 24.32 19.49
N LYS A 223 4.25 25.62 19.67
CA LYS A 223 3.14 26.26 19.00
C LYS A 223 3.43 26.33 17.50
N PRO A 224 2.47 25.92 16.64
CA PRO A 224 2.65 25.99 15.21
C PRO A 224 2.80 27.46 14.75
N PRO A 225 3.53 27.69 13.65
CA PRO A 225 3.65 29.03 13.10
C PRO A 225 2.27 29.56 12.66
N VAL A 226 2.04 30.85 12.86
CA VAL A 226 0.82 31.51 12.37
C VAL A 226 0.95 31.68 10.86
N PHE A 227 -0.09 31.30 10.12
CA PHE A 227 -0.17 31.57 8.69
C PHE A 227 -0.33 33.08 8.47
N THR A 228 0.70 33.68 7.87
CA THR A 228 0.72 35.13 7.52
C THR A 228 0.43 35.38 6.06
N ASP A 229 0.48 34.34 5.22
CA ASP A 229 0.27 34.44 3.79
C ASP A 229 -1.21 34.68 3.47
N LYS A 230 -1.47 35.51 2.44
CA LYS A 230 -2.82 35.69 1.94
C LYS A 230 -3.32 34.38 1.35
N LEU A 231 -4.48 33.95 1.79
CA LEU A 231 -5.16 32.80 1.15
C LEU A 231 -5.40 33.12 -0.33
N PRO A 232 -5.13 32.19 -1.25
CA PRO A 232 -5.43 32.37 -2.66
C PRO A 232 -6.94 32.62 -2.87
N THR A 233 -7.32 33.20 -4.00
CA THR A 233 -8.74 33.41 -4.31
C THR A 233 -9.45 32.08 -4.49
N GLU A 234 -10.76 31.99 -4.23
CA GLU A 234 -11.58 30.78 -4.40
C GLU A 234 -11.39 30.16 -5.79
N LYS A 235 -11.36 31.00 -6.84
CA LYS A 235 -11.12 30.53 -8.22
C LYS A 235 -9.75 29.90 -8.42
N ASP A 236 -8.71 30.43 -7.78
CA ASP A 236 -7.36 29.90 -7.89
C ASP A 236 -7.21 28.60 -7.09
N VAL A 237 -7.84 28.54 -5.91
CA VAL A 237 -7.91 27.32 -5.08
C VAL A 237 -8.58 26.19 -5.85
N LEU A 238 -9.75 26.43 -6.45
CA LEU A 238 -10.48 25.43 -7.23
C LEU A 238 -9.65 24.93 -8.43
N ARG A 239 -9.00 25.86 -9.16
CA ARG A 239 -8.13 25.49 -10.28
C ARG A 239 -6.97 24.63 -9.83
N GLN A 240 -6.31 25.00 -8.75
CA GLN A 240 -5.19 24.25 -8.18
C GLN A 240 -5.65 22.89 -7.66
N ALA A 241 -6.79 22.81 -6.95
CA ALA A 241 -7.37 21.58 -6.47
C ALA A 241 -7.61 20.58 -7.61
N ILE A 242 -8.27 20.99 -8.70
CA ILE A 242 -8.48 20.12 -9.87
C ILE A 242 -7.15 19.69 -10.50
N THR A 243 -6.16 20.59 -10.55
CA THR A 243 -4.87 20.30 -11.19
C THR A 243 -4.01 19.38 -10.34
N ASP A 244 -4.01 19.53 -9.02
CA ASP A 244 -3.04 18.91 -8.13
C ASP A 244 -3.60 17.76 -7.30
N ASN A 245 -4.92 17.63 -7.18
CA ASN A 245 -5.56 16.58 -6.40
C ASN A 245 -5.11 15.16 -6.84
N PRO A 246 -4.48 14.38 -5.94
CA PRO A 246 -4.00 13.04 -6.27
C PRO A 246 -5.11 12.06 -6.63
N GLY A 247 -6.28 12.16 -6.00
CA GLY A 247 -7.44 11.31 -6.28
C GLY A 247 -7.95 11.50 -7.71
N PHE A 248 -8.03 12.75 -8.16
CA PHE A 248 -8.41 13.06 -9.55
C PHE A 248 -7.36 12.56 -10.55
N LYS A 249 -6.06 12.75 -10.26
CA LYS A 249 -4.96 12.23 -11.10
C LYS A 249 -4.99 10.69 -11.17
N ALA A 250 -5.29 10.01 -10.07
CA ALA A 250 -5.46 8.57 -10.03
C ALA A 250 -6.61 8.10 -10.94
N ALA A 251 -7.76 8.78 -10.87
CA ALA A 251 -8.92 8.46 -11.72
C ALA A 251 -8.60 8.67 -13.21
N VAL A 252 -7.90 9.75 -13.57
CA VAL A 252 -7.45 10.00 -14.96
C VAL A 252 -6.47 8.92 -15.43
N ALA A 253 -5.54 8.49 -14.59
CA ALA A 253 -4.61 7.40 -14.90
C ALA A 253 -5.36 6.07 -15.10
N ASN A 254 -6.37 5.78 -14.29
CA ASN A 254 -7.22 4.61 -14.40
C ASN A 254 -8.02 4.57 -15.71
N ILE A 255 -8.54 5.70 -16.18
CA ILE A 255 -9.19 5.80 -17.52
C ILE A 255 -8.19 5.40 -18.62
N ARG A 256 -6.93 5.87 -18.53
CA ARG A 256 -5.89 5.52 -19.51
C ARG A 256 -5.56 4.03 -19.47
N ALA A 257 -5.50 3.44 -18.27
CA ALA A 257 -5.31 2.00 -18.09
C ALA A 257 -6.48 1.20 -18.70
N SER A 258 -7.71 1.57 -18.40
CA SER A 258 -8.92 0.92 -18.95
C SER A 258 -9.00 1.04 -20.47
N ARG A 259 -8.63 2.19 -21.04
CA ARG A 259 -8.56 2.35 -22.51
C ARG A 259 -7.49 1.45 -23.12
N ALA A 260 -6.29 1.36 -22.53
CA ALA A 260 -5.25 0.46 -23.00
C ALA A 260 -5.68 -1.02 -22.86
N ASN A 261 -6.50 -1.37 -21.87
CA ASN A 261 -7.06 -2.72 -21.73
C ASN A 261 -7.91 -3.14 -22.93
N ILE A 262 -8.69 -2.23 -23.53
CA ILE A 262 -9.46 -2.51 -24.75
C ILE A 262 -8.51 -2.94 -25.88
N ASP A 263 -7.36 -2.26 -26.02
CA ASP A 263 -6.38 -2.60 -27.06
C ASP A 263 -5.70 -3.95 -26.77
N VAL A 264 -5.52 -4.32 -25.50
CA VAL A 264 -5.05 -5.66 -25.11
C VAL A 264 -6.07 -6.72 -25.53
N GLN A 265 -7.37 -6.51 -25.26
CA GLN A 265 -8.39 -7.50 -25.64
C GLN A 265 -8.57 -7.61 -27.16
N ARG A 266 -8.40 -6.52 -27.89
CA ARG A 266 -8.44 -6.52 -29.38
C ARG A 266 -7.31 -7.34 -30.01
N ALA A 267 -6.15 -7.43 -29.34
CA ALA A 267 -5.04 -8.24 -29.81
C ALA A 267 -5.38 -9.73 -29.97
N ASN A 268 -6.39 -10.25 -29.26
CA ASN A 268 -6.86 -11.63 -29.36
C ASN A 268 -7.40 -12.02 -30.74
N TYR A 269 -7.74 -11.04 -31.58
CA TYR A 269 -8.14 -11.28 -32.97
C TYR A 269 -6.96 -11.47 -33.93
N SER A 270 -5.74 -11.18 -33.47
CA SER A 270 -4.53 -11.34 -34.25
C SER A 270 -3.91 -12.72 -34.03
N PRO A 271 -3.14 -13.25 -35.00
CA PRO A 271 -2.34 -14.43 -34.79
C PRO A 271 -1.21 -14.15 -33.78
N THR A 272 -0.75 -15.19 -33.10
CA THR A 272 0.52 -15.18 -32.35
C THR A 272 1.57 -15.93 -33.14
N VAL A 273 2.78 -15.37 -33.25
CA VAL A 273 3.92 -15.98 -33.93
C VAL A 273 5.07 -16.12 -32.94
N GLU A 274 5.56 -17.33 -32.78
CA GLU A 274 6.70 -17.64 -31.92
C GLU A 274 7.78 -18.42 -32.68
N VAL A 275 9.04 -18.17 -32.33
CA VAL A 275 10.17 -18.99 -32.72
C VAL A 275 10.48 -19.94 -31.57
N ARG A 276 10.59 -21.23 -31.88
CA ARG A 276 10.89 -22.27 -30.91
C ARG A 276 12.14 -23.03 -31.35
N ALA A 277 13.14 -23.07 -30.51
CA ALA A 277 14.30 -23.94 -30.67
C ALA A 277 14.28 -24.98 -29.56
N SER A 278 14.50 -26.24 -29.87
CA SER A 278 14.55 -27.30 -28.86
C SER A 278 15.67 -28.30 -29.17
N THR A 279 16.27 -28.81 -28.11
CA THR A 279 17.19 -29.93 -28.12
C THR A 279 16.84 -30.88 -26.99
N GLY A 280 16.92 -32.15 -27.25
CA GLY A 280 16.58 -33.15 -26.22
C GLY A 280 17.05 -34.53 -26.57
N MET A 281 17.05 -35.43 -25.57
CA MET A 281 17.38 -36.84 -25.68
C MET A 281 16.26 -37.66 -25.04
N ASP A 282 15.76 -38.61 -25.79
CA ASP A 282 14.83 -39.63 -25.36
C ASP A 282 15.51 -41.00 -25.43
N LYS A 283 15.36 -41.84 -24.39
CA LYS A 283 15.73 -43.23 -24.42
C LYS A 283 14.51 -44.07 -24.71
N ASN A 284 14.71 -45.07 -25.60
CA ASN A 284 13.65 -45.99 -26.04
C ASN A 284 12.41 -45.28 -26.63
N LEU A 285 12.63 -44.22 -27.37
CA LEU A 285 11.55 -43.41 -28.01
C LEU A 285 10.69 -44.33 -28.90
N LEU A 286 9.38 -44.33 -28.66
CA LEU A 286 8.41 -45.12 -29.41
C LEU A 286 8.65 -46.67 -29.37
N GLY A 287 9.35 -47.19 -28.33
CA GLY A 287 9.71 -48.58 -28.20
C GLY A 287 10.96 -49.02 -28.96
N VAL A 288 11.63 -48.09 -29.67
CA VAL A 288 12.92 -48.39 -30.30
C VAL A 288 14.03 -48.28 -29.27
N THR A 289 14.69 -49.39 -28.97
CA THR A 289 15.75 -49.45 -27.96
C THR A 289 16.93 -48.57 -28.37
N GLY A 290 17.39 -47.70 -27.46
CA GLY A 290 18.51 -46.78 -27.70
C GLY A 290 18.20 -45.33 -27.35
N GLU A 291 19.16 -44.46 -27.66
CA GLU A 291 19.05 -43.01 -27.43
C GLU A 291 18.72 -42.32 -28.75
N THR A 292 17.71 -41.43 -28.67
CA THR A 292 17.30 -40.60 -29.80
C THR A 292 17.53 -39.14 -29.45
N ASN A 293 18.38 -38.42 -30.18
CA ASN A 293 18.64 -37.00 -30.04
C ASN A 293 17.80 -36.22 -31.05
N THR A 294 17.04 -35.27 -30.54
CA THR A 294 16.17 -34.42 -31.39
C THR A 294 16.58 -32.98 -31.27
N ASN A 295 16.88 -32.35 -32.41
CA ASN A 295 17.11 -30.89 -32.52
C ASN A 295 16.08 -30.31 -33.48
N ALA A 296 15.37 -29.28 -33.04
CA ALA A 296 14.35 -28.64 -33.87
C ALA A 296 14.39 -27.11 -33.75
N LEU A 297 14.25 -26.44 -34.90
CA LEU A 297 14.00 -25.01 -35.00
C LEU A 297 12.69 -24.81 -35.75
N GLN A 298 11.73 -24.15 -35.15
CA GLN A 298 10.38 -24.02 -35.69
C GLN A 298 9.90 -22.59 -35.58
N VAL A 299 9.11 -22.14 -36.53
CA VAL A 299 8.26 -20.97 -36.43
C VAL A 299 6.85 -21.45 -36.35
N LEU A 300 6.18 -21.10 -35.24
CA LEU A 300 4.81 -21.51 -34.99
C LEU A 300 3.91 -20.28 -35.07
N MET A 301 2.82 -20.39 -35.82
CA MET A 301 1.75 -19.41 -35.87
C MET A 301 0.47 -20.04 -35.30
N ASN A 302 -0.10 -19.42 -34.29
CA ASN A 302 -1.38 -19.82 -33.73
C ASN A 302 -2.40 -18.69 -33.98
N TRP A 303 -3.46 -18.98 -34.68
CA TRP A 303 -4.53 -18.04 -34.93
C TRP A 303 -5.88 -18.67 -34.58
N ASN A 304 -6.50 -18.16 -33.58
CA ASN A 304 -7.83 -18.59 -33.22
C ASN A 304 -8.87 -17.78 -34.01
N LEU A 305 -9.54 -18.41 -34.95
CA LEU A 305 -10.50 -17.74 -35.85
C LEU A 305 -11.88 -17.55 -35.21
N PHE A 306 -12.25 -18.41 -34.26
CA PHE A 306 -13.56 -18.35 -33.61
C PHE A 306 -13.52 -18.97 -32.21
N LYS A 307 -13.96 -18.23 -31.19
CA LYS A 307 -14.06 -18.65 -29.78
C LYS A 307 -15.50 -18.56 -29.23
N GLY A 308 -16.49 -18.84 -30.06
CA GLY A 308 -17.88 -18.82 -29.58
C GLY A 308 -18.37 -17.46 -29.09
N GLY A 309 -17.85 -16.34 -29.63
CA GLY A 309 -18.23 -14.98 -29.20
C GLY A 309 -17.49 -14.46 -27.94
N ALA A 310 -16.58 -15.26 -27.33
CA ALA A 310 -15.90 -14.88 -26.08
C ALA A 310 -15.05 -13.61 -26.24
N ASP A 311 -14.36 -13.42 -27.37
CA ASP A 311 -13.49 -12.25 -27.58
C ASP A 311 -14.32 -10.98 -27.74
N GLU A 312 -15.47 -11.04 -28.40
CA GLU A 312 -16.43 -9.93 -28.47
C GLU A 312 -16.98 -9.56 -27.08
N ALA A 313 -17.35 -10.55 -26.29
CA ALA A 313 -17.82 -10.34 -24.92
C ALA A 313 -16.75 -9.68 -24.02
N ARG A 314 -15.47 -10.07 -24.16
CA ARG A 314 -14.35 -9.44 -23.43
C ARG A 314 -14.15 -7.98 -23.84
N ILE A 315 -14.31 -7.66 -25.10
CA ILE A 315 -14.23 -6.26 -25.56
C ILE A 315 -15.40 -5.45 -25.00
N ARG A 316 -16.63 -5.96 -25.03
CA ARG A 316 -17.79 -5.31 -24.37
C ARG A 316 -17.52 -5.09 -22.88
N GLN A 317 -17.06 -6.10 -22.17
CA GLN A 317 -16.66 -6.00 -20.76
C GLN A 317 -15.64 -4.86 -20.54
N SER A 318 -14.62 -4.77 -21.41
CA SER A 318 -13.59 -3.73 -21.29
C SER A 318 -14.14 -2.32 -21.56
N HIS A 319 -15.14 -2.18 -22.41
CA HIS A 319 -15.83 -0.91 -22.62
C HIS A 319 -16.63 -0.49 -21.38
N GLU A 320 -17.36 -1.43 -20.73
CA GLU A 320 -18.07 -1.14 -19.48
C GLU A 320 -17.11 -0.75 -18.35
N GLN A 321 -15.93 -1.39 -18.28
CA GLN A 321 -14.87 -0.99 -17.35
C GLN A 321 -14.34 0.42 -17.63
N LEU A 322 -14.25 0.83 -18.89
CA LEU A 322 -13.87 2.20 -19.25
C LEU A 322 -14.96 3.21 -18.86
N TYR A 323 -16.25 2.90 -19.06
CA TYR A 323 -17.36 3.74 -18.62
C TYR A 323 -17.36 3.89 -17.10
N ASN A 324 -17.21 2.80 -16.35
CA ASN A 324 -17.07 2.83 -14.89
C ASN A 324 -15.89 3.73 -14.45
N ALA A 325 -14.72 3.61 -15.09
CA ALA A 325 -13.57 4.46 -14.79
C ALA A 325 -13.85 5.95 -15.08
N THR A 326 -14.66 6.24 -16.10
CA THR A 326 -15.08 7.60 -16.46
C THR A 326 -16.01 8.18 -15.40
N ASP A 327 -17.00 7.40 -14.96
CA ASP A 327 -17.95 7.81 -13.91
C ASP A 327 -17.22 8.06 -12.56
N LEU A 328 -16.24 7.20 -12.24
CA LEU A 328 -15.40 7.40 -11.05
C LEU A 328 -14.55 8.67 -11.13
N ARG A 329 -14.03 9.06 -12.32
CA ARG A 329 -13.37 10.35 -12.52
C ARG A 329 -14.35 11.52 -12.32
N ASP A 330 -15.57 11.41 -12.83
CA ASP A 330 -16.59 12.45 -12.67
C ASP A 330 -17.02 12.60 -11.20
N LYS A 331 -17.10 11.46 -10.47
CA LYS A 331 -17.25 11.48 -9.02
C LYS A 331 -16.08 12.21 -8.34
N ALA A 332 -14.84 11.83 -8.63
CA ALA A 332 -13.66 12.47 -8.05
C ALA A 332 -13.60 13.99 -8.34
N CYS A 333 -14.12 14.44 -9.48
CA CYS A 333 -14.24 15.87 -9.81
C CYS A 333 -15.29 16.61 -8.96
N ARG A 334 -16.32 15.90 -8.49
CA ARG A 334 -17.37 16.48 -7.62
C ARG A 334 -16.95 16.48 -6.15
N ASP A 335 -16.06 15.57 -5.77
CA ASP A 335 -15.56 15.45 -4.40
C ASP A 335 -14.47 16.52 -4.08
N ILE A 336 -13.97 17.24 -5.08
CA ILE A 336 -13.05 18.40 -4.96
C ILE A 336 -13.82 19.68 -4.63
#